data_b4967278d5c86c4aec7664f550fb2f5e
#
_entry.id   b4967278d5c86c4aec7664f550fb2f5e
#
_cell.length_a   1.000
_cell.length_b   1.000
_cell.length_c   1.000
_cell.angle_alpha   90.00
_cell.angle_beta   90.00
_cell.angle_gamma   90.00
#
_symmetry.space_group_name_H-M   'P 1'
#
loop_
_entity.id
_entity.type
_entity.pdbx_description
1 polymer ?
#
loop_
_entity_poly.entity_id
_entity_poly.type
_entity_poly.pdbx_seq_one_letter_code
_entity_poly.pdbx_strand_id
1 'polypeptide(L)'
;MDLDDLARLAGAETVVRVVRTRGDALDGLIAGVGRNWLLLHVVHDLNLCGLTAVRLGDVRRVKIDRSGHDVVIRSLRQRGLVPSAAVDMNLDRTTDVLADLQSRGTLLTIHPDHRWPGTCHVGTVTNIDANRRRFHFLELSPSAAWDETATVWRFRDVRRIDISDPYAEALAAVAGPPPSR
;
A
#
# COMPACT_ATOMS: atom_id res chain seq x y z
N MET A 1 -7.24 11.94 -15.72
CA MET A 1 -7.89 12.17 -14.43
C MET A 1 -6.87 12.93 -13.59
N ASP A 2 -7.19 14.12 -13.17
CA ASP A 2 -6.33 14.96 -12.35
C ASP A 2 -6.46 14.61 -10.84
N LEU A 3 -5.72 15.30 -9.98
CA LEU A 3 -5.74 15.04 -8.53
C LEU A 3 -7.11 15.33 -7.92
N ASP A 4 -7.80 16.36 -8.40
CA ASP A 4 -9.12 16.73 -7.87
C ASP A 4 -10.19 15.69 -8.27
N ASP A 5 -10.07 15.13 -9.46
CA ASP A 5 -10.92 14.01 -9.89
C ASP A 5 -10.71 12.77 -9.02
N LEU A 6 -9.45 12.45 -8.70
CA LEU A 6 -9.12 11.32 -7.81
C LEU A 6 -9.60 11.58 -6.38
N ALA A 7 -9.44 12.79 -5.87
CA ALA A 7 -9.89 13.16 -4.53
C ALA A 7 -11.42 13.05 -4.38
N ARG A 8 -12.19 13.40 -5.44
CA ARG A 8 -13.65 13.20 -5.45
C ARG A 8 -14.09 11.74 -5.41
N LEU A 9 -13.22 10.83 -5.82
CA LEU A 9 -13.47 9.39 -5.74
C LEU A 9 -13.03 8.77 -4.40
N ALA A 10 -12.28 9.51 -3.58
CA ALA A 10 -11.86 9.02 -2.26
C ALA A 10 -13.09 8.82 -1.36
N GLY A 11 -13.23 7.62 -0.83
CA GLY A 11 -14.40 7.21 -0.04
C GLY A 11 -15.66 6.91 -0.84
N ALA A 12 -15.64 7.09 -2.17
CA ALA A 12 -16.74 6.69 -3.02
C ALA A 12 -16.73 5.17 -3.27
N GLU A 13 -17.93 4.58 -3.38
CA GLU A 13 -18.10 3.17 -3.74
C GLU A 13 -17.87 2.93 -5.24
N THR A 14 -16.70 3.38 -5.72
CA THR A 14 -16.36 3.28 -7.15
C THR A 14 -15.03 2.54 -7.29
N VAL A 15 -15.07 1.37 -7.90
CA VAL A 15 -13.86 0.61 -8.21
C VAL A 15 -13.15 1.26 -9.38
N VAL A 16 -11.87 1.51 -9.23
CA VAL A 16 -11.00 2.02 -10.28
C VAL A 16 -9.92 1.01 -10.63
N ARG A 17 -9.48 1.02 -11.88
CA ARG A 17 -8.28 0.33 -12.33
C ARG A 17 -7.13 1.31 -12.45
N VAL A 18 -6.14 1.16 -11.59
CA VAL A 18 -4.90 1.95 -11.58
C VAL A 18 -3.86 1.24 -12.45
N VAL A 19 -3.60 1.79 -13.64
CA VAL A 19 -2.56 1.30 -14.53
C VAL A 19 -1.26 2.00 -14.18
N ARG A 20 -0.24 1.22 -13.81
CA ARG A 20 1.06 1.70 -13.40
C ARG A 20 2.04 1.75 -14.57
N THR A 21 3.07 2.56 -14.46
CA THR A 21 4.16 2.62 -15.46
C THR A 21 4.97 1.33 -15.45
N ARG A 22 5.11 0.72 -14.26
CA ARG A 22 5.79 -0.55 -14.03
C ARG A 22 5.02 -1.37 -13.01
N GLY A 23 5.12 -2.70 -13.12
CA GLY A 23 4.34 -3.63 -12.31
C GLY A 23 2.90 -3.78 -12.77
N ASP A 24 2.14 -4.59 -12.06
CA ASP A 24 0.77 -4.92 -12.41
C ASP A 24 -0.20 -3.76 -12.17
N ALA A 25 -1.29 -3.75 -12.93
CA ALA A 25 -2.41 -2.87 -12.65
C ALA A 25 -3.11 -3.32 -11.35
N LEU A 26 -3.66 -2.35 -10.61
CA LEU A 26 -4.38 -2.60 -9.37
C LEU A 26 -5.83 -2.19 -9.54
N ASP A 27 -6.74 -3.04 -9.12
CA ASP A 27 -8.16 -2.74 -9.03
C ASP A 27 -8.52 -2.47 -7.56
N GLY A 28 -9.31 -1.43 -7.29
CA GLY A 28 -9.66 -1.07 -5.92
C GLY A 28 -10.52 0.17 -5.78
N LEU A 29 -10.89 0.49 -4.54
CA LEU A 29 -11.56 1.74 -4.17
C LEU A 29 -10.51 2.73 -3.67
N ILE A 30 -10.63 4.00 -4.09
CA ILE A 30 -9.72 5.03 -3.61
C ILE A 30 -10.02 5.33 -2.14
N ALA A 31 -9.04 5.09 -1.28
CA ALA A 31 -9.10 5.35 0.16
C ALA A 31 -8.54 6.73 0.53
N GLY A 32 -7.68 7.28 -0.33
CA GLY A 32 -7.09 8.60 -0.10
C GLY A 32 -6.19 9.03 -1.25
N VAL A 33 -6.00 10.33 -1.38
CA VAL A 33 -5.13 10.95 -2.39
C VAL A 33 -4.37 12.11 -1.75
N GLY A 34 -3.05 12.11 -1.91
CA GLY A 34 -2.19 13.23 -1.56
C GLY A 34 -1.37 13.69 -2.75
N ARG A 35 -0.37 14.55 -2.50
CA ARG A 35 0.48 15.10 -3.58
C ARG A 35 1.41 14.06 -4.21
N ASN A 36 1.82 13.04 -3.44
CA ASN A 36 2.79 12.05 -3.91
C ASN A 36 2.28 10.61 -3.91
N TRP A 37 1.21 10.33 -3.17
CA TRP A 37 0.71 8.98 -2.98
C TRP A 37 -0.79 8.89 -3.20
N LEU A 38 -1.22 7.77 -3.80
CA LEU A 38 -2.60 7.32 -3.94
C LEU A 38 -2.77 6.10 -3.05
N LEU A 39 -3.77 6.09 -2.19
CA LEU A 39 -4.11 4.96 -1.33
C LEU A 39 -5.35 4.25 -1.86
N LEU A 40 -5.30 2.94 -1.95
CA LEU A 40 -6.35 2.08 -2.46
C LEU A 40 -6.71 1.01 -1.45
N HIS A 41 -8.01 0.74 -1.26
CA HIS A 41 -8.47 -0.57 -0.82
C HIS A 41 -8.42 -1.50 -2.04
N VAL A 42 -7.44 -2.40 -2.08
CA VAL A 42 -7.26 -3.31 -3.23
C VAL A 42 -8.37 -4.36 -3.24
N VAL A 43 -8.91 -4.60 -4.44
CA VAL A 43 -9.90 -5.64 -4.69
C VAL A 43 -9.28 -6.73 -5.57
N HIS A 44 -9.38 -7.96 -5.15
CA HIS A 44 -9.02 -9.13 -5.93
C HIS A 44 -10.09 -10.22 -5.73
N ASP A 45 -10.59 -10.80 -6.82
CA ASP A 45 -11.60 -11.86 -6.79
C ASP A 45 -12.79 -11.55 -5.84
N LEU A 46 -13.37 -10.35 -5.96
CA LEU A 46 -14.47 -9.85 -5.15
C LEU A 46 -14.17 -9.64 -3.65
N ASN A 47 -12.89 -9.72 -3.23
CA ASN A 47 -12.46 -9.52 -1.85
C ASN A 47 -11.61 -8.25 -1.70
N LEU A 48 -11.66 -7.66 -0.50
CA LEU A 48 -10.67 -6.65 -0.11
C LEU A 48 -9.40 -7.37 0.36
N CYS A 49 -8.27 -6.93 -0.19
CA CYS A 49 -6.94 -7.51 0.07
C CYS A 49 -6.01 -6.51 0.79
N GLY A 50 -6.55 -5.71 1.69
CA GLY A 50 -5.81 -4.70 2.43
C GLY A 50 -5.71 -3.35 1.70
N LEU A 51 -4.82 -2.52 2.18
CA LEU A 51 -4.52 -1.21 1.63
C LEU A 51 -3.23 -1.23 0.84
N THR A 52 -3.19 -0.47 -0.26
CA THR A 52 -1.97 -0.27 -1.04
C THR A 52 -1.75 1.20 -1.31
N ALA A 53 -0.60 1.72 -0.89
CA ALA A 53 -0.14 3.05 -1.28
C ALA A 53 0.71 2.95 -2.55
N VAL A 54 0.34 3.69 -3.60
CA VAL A 54 1.04 3.74 -4.88
C VAL A 54 1.58 5.15 -5.10
N ARG A 55 2.84 5.26 -5.51
CA ARG A 55 3.42 6.56 -5.85
C ARG A 55 2.75 7.15 -7.09
N LEU A 56 2.20 8.37 -6.99
CA LEU A 56 1.48 9.02 -8.10
C LEU A 56 2.33 9.17 -9.36
N GLY A 57 3.64 9.43 -9.21
CA GLY A 57 4.57 9.48 -10.35
C GLY A 57 4.70 8.16 -11.13
N ASP A 58 4.21 7.04 -10.60
CA ASP A 58 4.16 5.74 -11.28
C ASP A 58 2.77 5.41 -11.81
N VAL A 59 1.76 6.22 -11.54
CA VAL A 59 0.41 6.04 -12.08
C VAL A 59 0.38 6.60 -13.49
N ARG A 60 0.24 5.73 -14.47
CA ARG A 60 0.09 6.11 -15.89
C ARG A 60 -1.33 6.55 -16.21
N ARG A 61 -2.31 5.86 -15.65
CA ARG A 61 -3.73 6.12 -15.91
C ARG A 61 -4.60 5.48 -14.81
N VAL A 62 -5.67 6.17 -14.46
CA VAL A 62 -6.77 5.60 -13.67
C VAL A 62 -7.99 5.51 -14.57
N LYS A 63 -8.65 4.36 -14.56
CA LYS A 63 -9.88 4.08 -15.30
C LYS A 63 -10.98 3.70 -14.32
N ILE A 64 -12.18 4.20 -14.58
CA ILE A 64 -13.40 3.65 -13.99
C ILE A 64 -13.90 2.61 -14.98
N ASP A 65 -13.81 1.33 -14.61
CA ASP A 65 -14.34 0.25 -15.44
C ASP A 65 -15.76 -0.10 -14.95
N ARG A 66 -16.76 0.19 -15.69
CA ARG A 66 -18.16 -0.02 -15.31
C ARG A 66 -18.65 -1.46 -15.51
N SER A 67 -17.94 -2.29 -16.24
CA SER A 67 -18.42 -3.61 -16.65
C SER A 67 -18.37 -4.69 -15.56
N GLY A 68 -17.47 -4.57 -14.57
CA GLY A 68 -17.34 -5.51 -13.45
C GLY A 68 -17.66 -4.91 -12.08
N HIS A 69 -17.77 -3.60 -11.98
CA HIS A 69 -17.89 -2.85 -10.73
C HIS A 69 -19.14 -3.16 -9.94
N ASP A 70 -20.29 -3.30 -10.60
CA ASP A 70 -21.56 -3.55 -9.94
C ASP A 70 -21.57 -4.87 -9.17
N VAL A 71 -20.87 -5.88 -9.67
CA VAL A 71 -20.78 -7.19 -8.99
C VAL A 71 -19.86 -7.08 -7.77
N VAL A 72 -18.71 -6.41 -7.90
CA VAL A 72 -17.76 -6.19 -6.79
C VAL A 72 -18.46 -5.44 -5.65
N ILE A 73 -19.03 -4.28 -5.94
CA ILE A 73 -19.67 -3.43 -4.92
C ILE A 73 -20.87 -4.13 -4.28
N ARG A 74 -21.72 -4.80 -5.08
CA ARG A 74 -22.84 -5.58 -4.51
C ARG A 74 -22.36 -6.70 -3.60
N SER A 75 -21.32 -7.43 -4.00
CA SER A 75 -20.73 -8.48 -3.19
C SER A 75 -20.17 -7.93 -1.88
N LEU A 76 -19.44 -6.82 -1.92
CA LEU A 76 -18.90 -6.17 -0.72
C LEU A 76 -20.00 -5.67 0.20
N ARG A 77 -21.06 -5.04 -0.35
CA ARG A 77 -22.22 -4.58 0.43
C ARG A 77 -22.96 -5.72 1.13
N GLN A 78 -23.23 -6.81 0.42
CA GLN A 78 -23.91 -7.98 1.00
C GLN A 78 -23.15 -8.58 2.18
N ARG A 79 -21.82 -8.43 2.18
CA ARG A 79 -20.94 -8.92 3.26
C ARG A 79 -20.59 -7.85 4.31
N GLY A 80 -21.09 -6.62 4.17
CA GLY A 80 -20.77 -5.51 5.07
C GLY A 80 -19.30 -5.07 5.01
N LEU A 81 -18.62 -5.29 3.89
CA LEU A 81 -17.19 -5.05 3.70
C LEU A 81 -16.86 -3.77 2.92
N VAL A 82 -17.86 -3.01 2.47
CA VAL A 82 -17.57 -1.73 1.79
C VAL A 82 -16.95 -0.76 2.79
N PRO A 83 -15.74 -0.21 2.50
CA PRO A 83 -15.15 0.78 3.38
C PRO A 83 -16.03 2.03 3.48
N SER A 84 -16.33 2.45 4.70
CA SER A 84 -17.30 3.53 4.96
C SER A 84 -16.71 4.94 4.91
N ALA A 85 -15.39 5.08 4.89
CA ALA A 85 -14.71 6.39 4.93
C ALA A 85 -13.33 6.34 4.27
N ALA A 86 -12.83 7.51 3.88
CA ALA A 86 -11.43 7.67 3.51
C ALA A 86 -10.52 7.36 4.71
N VAL A 87 -9.35 6.80 4.43
CA VAL A 87 -8.35 6.51 5.48
C VAL A 87 -7.61 7.79 5.84
N ASP A 88 -7.58 8.11 7.12
CA ASP A 88 -6.81 9.26 7.64
C ASP A 88 -5.30 8.90 7.64
N MET A 89 -4.63 9.29 6.56
CA MET A 89 -3.19 9.14 6.35
C MET A 89 -2.68 10.31 5.52
N ASN A 90 -1.59 10.94 5.95
CA ASN A 90 -0.96 12.01 5.16
C ASN A 90 -0.19 11.41 3.97
N LEU A 91 -0.75 11.58 2.78
CA LEU A 91 -0.26 11.03 1.51
C LEU A 91 0.59 12.04 0.70
N ASP A 92 0.90 13.20 1.26
CA ASP A 92 1.63 14.25 0.57
C ASP A 92 3.12 13.97 0.42
N ARG A 93 3.71 13.32 1.41
CA ARG A 93 5.16 13.06 1.47
C ARG A 93 5.43 11.62 1.86
N THR A 94 6.48 11.04 1.27
CA THR A 94 6.93 9.68 1.65
C THR A 94 7.29 9.58 3.13
N THR A 95 7.86 10.65 3.69
CA THR A 95 8.20 10.72 5.12
C THR A 95 6.97 10.55 6.00
N ASP A 96 5.87 11.20 5.63
CA ASP A 96 4.64 11.23 6.43
C ASP A 96 3.95 9.86 6.38
N VAL A 97 3.87 9.27 5.18
CA VAL A 97 3.37 7.89 5.01
C VAL A 97 4.17 6.90 5.85
N LEU A 98 5.51 6.94 5.76
CA LEU A 98 6.36 6.01 6.52
C LEU A 98 6.28 6.26 8.03
N ALA A 99 6.17 7.53 8.47
CA ALA A 99 6.03 7.87 9.89
C ALA A 99 4.70 7.39 10.47
N ASP A 100 3.61 7.53 9.73
CA ASP A 100 2.29 7.01 10.13
C ASP A 100 2.33 5.49 10.28
N LEU A 101 2.89 4.79 9.29
CA LEU A 101 3.02 3.33 9.32
C LEU A 101 3.96 2.84 10.43
N GLN A 102 5.07 3.55 10.68
CA GLN A 102 5.97 3.26 11.80
C GLN A 102 5.27 3.43 13.14
N SER A 103 4.52 4.52 13.33
CA SER A 103 3.82 4.81 14.60
C SER A 103 2.77 3.76 14.96
N ARG A 104 2.17 3.14 13.96
CA ARG A 104 1.18 2.06 14.11
C ARG A 104 1.83 0.69 14.31
N GLY A 105 3.15 0.57 14.20
CA GLY A 105 3.85 -0.71 14.22
C GLY A 105 3.43 -1.66 13.09
N THR A 106 3.00 -1.10 11.96
CA THR A 106 2.40 -1.86 10.87
C THR A 106 3.43 -2.66 10.11
N LEU A 107 3.14 -3.92 9.84
CA LEU A 107 3.90 -4.73 8.90
C LEU A 107 3.57 -4.28 7.48
N LEU A 108 4.58 -4.15 6.65
CA LEU A 108 4.50 -3.63 5.28
C LEU A 108 5.10 -4.60 4.29
N THR A 109 4.57 -4.58 3.07
CA THR A 109 5.25 -5.15 1.91
C THR A 109 5.69 -4.03 0.98
N ILE A 110 7.00 -3.86 0.78
CA ILE A 110 7.58 -2.83 -0.10
C ILE A 110 7.91 -3.44 -1.46
N HIS A 111 7.49 -2.75 -2.52
CA HIS A 111 7.77 -3.14 -3.91
C HIS A 111 8.69 -2.09 -4.58
N PRO A 112 9.95 -2.43 -4.83
CA PRO A 112 10.90 -1.58 -5.56
C PRO A 112 10.88 -1.84 -7.07
N ASP A 113 9.70 -1.89 -7.68
CA ASP A 113 9.43 -2.32 -9.06
C ASP A 113 10.40 -1.82 -10.14
N HIS A 114 11.05 -0.65 -9.90
CA HIS A 114 11.98 -0.08 -10.88
C HIS A 114 13.40 -0.64 -10.78
N ARG A 115 13.77 -1.16 -9.61
CA ARG A 115 15.13 -1.65 -9.33
C ARG A 115 15.20 -3.17 -9.40
N TRP A 116 14.18 -3.83 -8.85
CA TRP A 116 14.04 -5.28 -8.83
C TRP A 116 12.59 -5.67 -9.16
N PRO A 117 12.27 -5.77 -10.48
CA PRO A 117 10.93 -6.14 -10.91
C PRO A 117 10.50 -7.50 -10.34
N GLY A 118 9.27 -7.60 -9.85
CA GLY A 118 8.72 -8.84 -9.34
C GLY A 118 9.22 -9.25 -7.95
N THR A 119 10.03 -8.42 -7.27
CA THR A 119 10.42 -8.67 -5.88
C THR A 119 9.58 -7.84 -4.92
N CYS A 120 9.36 -8.39 -3.74
CA CYS A 120 8.78 -7.66 -2.62
C CYS A 120 9.56 -7.96 -1.34
N HIS A 121 9.52 -7.03 -0.40
CA HIS A 121 10.20 -7.12 0.88
C HIS A 121 9.18 -6.88 1.98
N VAL A 122 8.97 -7.88 2.84
CA VAL A 122 8.08 -7.80 4.00
C VAL A 122 8.87 -7.35 5.21
N GLY A 123 8.31 -6.49 6.06
CA GLY A 123 8.99 -6.04 7.26
C GLY A 123 8.34 -4.82 7.90
N THR A 124 9.09 -4.13 8.75
CA THR A 124 8.64 -2.94 9.47
C THR A 124 9.65 -1.80 9.41
N VAL A 125 9.16 -0.57 9.43
CA VAL A 125 10.01 0.64 9.50
C VAL A 125 10.50 0.83 10.93
N THR A 126 11.82 0.84 11.13
CA THR A 126 12.44 1.01 12.45
C THR A 126 12.95 2.42 12.70
N ASN A 127 13.38 3.13 11.66
CA ASN A 127 13.85 4.51 11.77
C ASN A 127 13.69 5.27 10.46
N ILE A 128 13.49 6.60 10.51
CA ILE A 128 13.33 7.47 9.35
C ILE A 128 14.34 8.61 9.44
N ASP A 129 15.24 8.70 8.45
CA ASP A 129 16.13 9.85 8.24
C ASP A 129 15.59 10.72 7.09
N ALA A 130 14.74 11.68 7.47
CA ALA A 130 14.08 12.58 6.53
C ALA A 130 15.09 13.46 5.77
N ASN A 131 16.18 13.90 6.42
CA ASN A 131 17.19 14.77 5.83
C ASN A 131 17.97 14.07 4.71
N ARG A 132 18.30 12.80 4.92
CA ARG A 132 18.98 11.98 3.91
C ARG A 132 18.02 11.27 2.96
N ARG A 133 16.70 11.42 3.17
CA ARG A 133 15.64 10.76 2.40
C ARG A 133 15.81 9.24 2.39
N ARG A 134 16.04 8.67 3.56
CA ARG A 134 16.26 7.22 3.81
C ARG A 134 15.43 6.76 4.99
N PHE A 135 15.25 5.46 5.09
CA PHE A 135 14.67 4.82 6.27
C PHE A 135 15.33 3.46 6.48
N HIS A 136 15.22 2.96 7.69
CA HIS A 136 15.66 1.63 8.07
C HIS A 136 14.45 0.70 8.08
N PHE A 137 14.60 -0.44 7.45
CA PHE A 137 13.56 -1.43 7.28
C PHE A 137 14.06 -2.77 7.79
N LEU A 138 13.44 -3.29 8.85
CA LEU A 138 13.74 -4.61 9.40
C LEU A 138 12.91 -5.63 8.64
N GLU A 139 13.58 -6.50 7.89
CA GLU A 139 12.93 -7.42 6.99
C GLU A 139 12.53 -8.72 7.71
N LEU A 140 11.43 -9.30 7.25
CA LEU A 140 10.90 -10.60 7.63
C LEU A 140 11.03 -11.52 6.42
N SER A 141 11.87 -12.56 6.56
CA SER A 141 12.14 -13.49 5.48
C SER A 141 10.94 -14.40 5.17
N PRO A 142 10.89 -15.02 3.98
CA PRO A 142 9.87 -16.02 3.65
C PRO A 142 9.85 -17.25 4.56
N SER A 143 10.93 -17.49 5.31
CA SER A 143 11.01 -18.54 6.35
C SER A 143 10.46 -18.08 7.71
N ALA A 144 9.78 -16.93 7.76
CA ALA A 144 9.25 -16.31 8.97
C ALA A 144 10.32 -16.03 10.04
N ALA A 145 11.52 -15.63 9.61
CA ALA A 145 12.60 -15.20 10.49
C ALA A 145 12.88 -13.71 10.26
N TRP A 146 12.96 -12.93 11.36
CA TRP A 146 13.38 -11.55 11.31
C TRP A 146 14.89 -11.44 11.06
N ASP A 147 15.28 -10.46 10.23
CA ASP A 147 16.69 -10.15 10.04
C ASP A 147 17.32 -9.61 11.34
N GLU A 148 18.61 -9.86 11.53
CA GLU A 148 19.35 -9.34 12.70
C GLU A 148 19.55 -7.83 12.62
N THR A 149 19.62 -7.26 11.41
CA THR A 149 19.88 -5.83 11.16
C THR A 149 18.92 -5.26 10.13
N ALA A 150 18.53 -3.99 10.34
CA ALA A 150 17.68 -3.29 9.39
C ALA A 150 18.45 -2.85 8.14
N THR A 151 17.88 -3.09 6.99
CA THR A 151 18.37 -2.62 5.68
C THR A 151 18.06 -1.14 5.49
N VAL A 152 18.99 -0.37 4.89
CA VAL A 152 18.79 1.06 4.59
C VAL A 152 18.18 1.23 3.21
N TRP A 153 16.98 1.77 3.16
CA TRP A 153 16.24 2.06 1.94
C TRP A 153 16.23 3.56 1.63
N ARG A 154 16.22 3.92 0.34
CA ARG A 154 15.99 5.31 -0.09
C ARG A 154 14.51 5.51 -0.41
N PHE A 155 13.95 6.67 -0.08
CA PHE A 155 12.55 7.00 -0.39
C PHE A 155 12.19 6.81 -1.87
N ARG A 156 13.13 7.13 -2.77
CA ARG A 156 12.93 7.00 -4.21
C ARG A 156 12.83 5.56 -4.72
N ASP A 157 13.31 4.60 -3.93
CA ASP A 157 13.31 3.19 -4.30
C ASP A 157 11.96 2.53 -3.99
N VAL A 158 11.13 3.16 -3.15
CA VAL A 158 9.78 2.68 -2.80
C VAL A 158 8.76 3.22 -3.79
N ARG A 159 8.07 2.31 -4.48
CA ARG A 159 7.08 2.63 -5.52
C ARG A 159 5.66 2.22 -5.14
N ARG A 160 5.55 1.16 -4.38
CA ARG A 160 4.30 0.63 -3.84
C ARG A 160 4.57 0.11 -2.44
N ILE A 161 3.62 0.33 -1.55
CA ILE A 161 3.60 -0.21 -0.19
C ILE A 161 2.26 -0.88 0.00
N ASP A 162 2.25 -2.19 0.28
CA ASP A 162 1.06 -2.90 0.70
C ASP A 162 1.00 -2.92 2.22
N ILE A 163 -0.18 -2.66 2.76
CA ILE A 163 -0.47 -2.48 4.18
C ILE A 163 -1.55 -3.49 4.53
N SER A 164 -1.32 -4.29 5.57
CA SER A 164 -2.25 -5.37 5.95
C SER A 164 -2.48 -6.37 4.81
N ASP A 165 -1.40 -6.74 4.13
CA ASP A 165 -1.39 -7.79 3.12
C ASP A 165 -1.57 -9.16 3.80
N PRO A 166 -2.53 -10.00 3.36
CA PRO A 166 -2.77 -11.31 3.95
C PRO A 166 -1.53 -12.23 4.01
N TYR A 167 -0.63 -12.15 3.04
CA TYR A 167 0.62 -12.91 3.05
C TYR A 167 1.56 -12.42 4.17
N ALA A 168 1.72 -11.11 4.29
CA ALA A 168 2.55 -10.52 5.34
C ALA A 168 1.99 -10.80 6.75
N GLU A 169 0.66 -10.74 6.91
CA GLU A 169 -0.01 -11.08 8.17
C GLU A 169 0.19 -12.56 8.54
N ALA A 170 0.09 -13.47 7.57
CA ALA A 170 0.35 -14.89 7.79
C ALA A 170 1.80 -15.16 8.20
N LEU A 171 2.78 -14.49 7.57
CA LEU A 171 4.20 -14.57 7.98
C LEU A 171 4.41 -14.06 9.40
N ALA A 172 3.82 -12.92 9.74
CA ALA A 172 3.93 -12.34 11.08
C ALA A 172 3.34 -13.23 12.16
N ALA A 173 2.23 -13.90 11.88
CA ALA A 173 1.61 -14.84 12.82
C ALA A 173 2.55 -16.01 13.18
N VAL A 174 3.42 -16.41 12.25
CA VAL A 174 4.42 -17.46 12.49
C VAL A 174 5.68 -16.91 13.16
N ALA A 175 6.16 -15.75 12.72
CA ALA A 175 7.41 -15.14 13.18
C ALA A 175 7.30 -14.54 14.59
N GLY A 176 6.09 -14.13 15.00
CA GLY A 176 5.88 -13.30 16.19
C GLY A 176 6.32 -11.84 15.99
N PRO A 177 6.30 -11.03 17.07
CA PRO A 177 6.63 -9.62 16.97
C PRO A 177 8.11 -9.41 16.59
N PRO A 178 8.44 -8.23 15.98
CA PRO A 178 9.83 -7.90 15.71
C PRO A 178 10.65 -7.86 17.00
N PRO A 179 11.94 -8.23 16.95
CA PRO A 179 12.81 -8.23 18.13
C PRO A 179 12.90 -6.83 18.74
N SER A 180 12.75 -6.74 20.06
CA SER A 180 12.95 -5.50 20.83
C SER A 180 14.41 -5.05 20.70
N ARG A 181 14.63 -3.79 20.35
CA ARG A 181 15.95 -3.16 20.30
C ARG A 181 16.13 -2.17 21.43
#